data_afb5e8f3f3cf65a987046f4220d8e2ab
#
_entry.id   afb5e8f3f3cf65a987046f4220d8e2ab
#
_cell.length_a   1.000
_cell.length_b   1.000
_cell.length_c   1.000
_cell.angle_alpha   90.00
_cell.angle_beta   90.00
_cell.angle_gamma   90.00
#
_symmetry.space_group_name_H-M   'P 1'
#
loop_
_entity.id
_entity.type
_entity.pdbx_description
1 polymer ?
#
loop_
_entity_poly.entity_id
_entity_poly.type
_entity_poly.pdbx_seq_one_letter_code
_entity_poly.pdbx_strand_id
1 'polypeptide(L)'
;FKLGCYEAENSGFFRAHRDNTTPATRHRQFAMTLNLNAEDYEGGELRFPEFGDSLYKPATGEAIVFSCTLMHEVMPMLRGRRYTLLSFFHDDAGEEIRSAYMRGQGAR
;
A
#
# COMPACT_ATOMS: atom_id res chain seq x y z
N PHE A 1 0.18 -10.05 -5.61
CA PHE A 1 -0.93 -9.58 -4.77
C PHE A 1 -0.73 -10.01 -3.33
N LYS A 2 -1.08 -9.13 -2.43
CA LYS A 2 -1.14 -9.44 -1.00
C LYS A 2 -2.53 -9.11 -0.47
N LEU A 3 -3.08 -10.00 0.37
CA LEU A 3 -4.28 -9.70 1.12
C LEU A 3 -3.88 -9.02 2.42
N GLY A 4 -4.34 -7.79 2.61
CA GLY A 4 -4.12 -7.03 3.84
C GLY A 4 -5.34 -7.09 4.74
N CYS A 5 -5.12 -7.14 6.04
CA CYS A 5 -6.17 -7.05 7.04
C CYS A 5 -5.77 -6.04 8.11
N TYR A 6 -6.63 -5.06 8.36
CA TYR A 6 -6.43 -4.01 9.36
C TYR A 6 -7.59 -4.06 10.34
N GLU A 7 -7.27 -4.10 11.63
CA GLU A 7 -8.27 -4.23 12.70
C GLU A 7 -8.18 -3.06 13.67
N ALA A 8 -9.35 -2.55 14.09
CA ALA A 8 -9.43 -1.47 15.07
C ALA A 8 -8.82 -1.89 16.42
N GLU A 9 -9.07 -3.13 16.84
CA GLU A 9 -8.59 -3.66 18.12
C GLU A 9 -7.07 -3.76 18.20
N ASN A 10 -6.40 -3.87 17.06
CA ASN A 10 -4.94 -3.98 16.98
C ASN A 10 -4.27 -2.69 16.51
N SER A 11 -4.96 -1.56 16.64
CA SER A 11 -4.46 -0.25 16.20
C SER A 11 -4.02 -0.28 14.72
N GLY A 12 -4.85 -0.86 13.85
CA GLY A 12 -4.55 -1.08 12.44
C GLY A 12 -4.35 0.21 11.67
N PHE A 13 -3.11 0.66 11.57
CA PHE A 13 -2.74 1.82 10.77
C PHE A 13 -1.30 1.69 10.31
N PHE A 14 -0.95 2.43 9.25
CA PHE A 14 0.44 2.59 8.82
C PHE A 14 0.86 4.03 8.94
N ARG A 15 2.04 4.25 9.53
CA ARG A 15 2.69 5.56 9.58
C ARG A 15 3.08 5.98 8.16
N ALA A 16 3.21 7.29 7.96
CA ALA A 16 3.61 7.84 6.68
C ALA A 16 4.94 7.24 6.22
N HIS A 17 4.95 6.71 5.00
CA HIS A 17 6.13 6.09 4.40
C HIS A 17 6.04 6.12 2.87
N ARG A 18 7.15 5.78 2.23
CA ARG A 18 7.23 5.55 0.78
C ARG A 18 7.47 4.07 0.54
N ASP A 19 6.96 3.54 -0.57
CA ASP A 19 6.97 2.10 -0.83
C ASP A 19 8.20 1.58 -1.56
N ASN A 20 9.15 2.43 -1.91
CA ASN A 20 10.30 2.05 -2.74
C ASN A 20 11.67 2.44 -2.16
N THR A 21 11.76 2.55 -0.84
CA THR A 21 12.97 3.07 -0.18
C THR A 21 13.95 2.02 0.31
N THR A 22 13.67 0.74 0.12
CA THR A 22 14.55 -0.37 0.51
C THR A 22 15.07 -1.10 -0.71
N PRO A 23 16.21 -1.84 -0.62
CA PRO A 23 16.71 -2.64 -1.74
C PRO A 23 15.68 -3.65 -2.26
N ALA A 24 14.86 -4.23 -1.39
CA ALA A 24 13.85 -5.20 -1.79
C ALA A 24 12.67 -4.54 -2.53
N THR A 25 12.44 -3.24 -2.35
CA THR A 25 11.26 -2.55 -2.86
C THR A 25 11.55 -1.46 -3.89
N ARG A 26 12.82 -1.12 -4.13
CA ARG A 26 13.17 0.01 -5.00
C ARG A 26 12.72 -0.15 -6.46
N HIS A 27 12.41 -1.37 -6.90
CA HIS A 27 11.85 -1.64 -8.23
C HIS A 27 10.41 -1.20 -8.37
N ARG A 28 9.71 -0.99 -7.25
CA ARG A 28 8.29 -0.63 -7.24
C ARG A 28 8.09 0.79 -7.74
N GLN A 29 7.18 0.98 -8.69
CA GLN A 29 6.86 2.29 -9.24
C GLN A 29 5.46 2.76 -8.86
N PHE A 30 4.49 1.85 -8.92
CA PHE A 30 3.12 2.15 -8.55
C PHE A 30 2.60 1.14 -7.53
N ALA A 31 1.80 1.61 -6.61
CA ALA A 31 1.07 0.79 -5.66
C ALA A 31 -0.42 0.87 -5.97
N MET A 32 -1.12 -0.23 -5.75
CA MET A 32 -2.57 -0.28 -5.85
C MET A 32 -3.15 -0.87 -4.58
N THR A 33 -4.19 -0.25 -4.07
CA THR A 33 -5.00 -0.83 -3.00
C THR A 33 -6.45 -0.94 -3.48
N LEU A 34 -7.00 -2.16 -3.44
CA LEU A 34 -8.39 -2.45 -3.81
C LEU A 34 -9.17 -2.79 -2.55
N ASN A 35 -10.22 -2.04 -2.26
CA ASN A 35 -11.05 -2.29 -1.09
C ASN A 35 -12.04 -3.45 -1.34
N LEU A 36 -12.12 -4.35 -0.36
CA LEU A 36 -12.98 -5.53 -0.44
C LEU A 36 -14.25 -5.42 0.39
N ASN A 37 -14.29 -4.57 1.42
CA ASN A 37 -15.40 -4.51 2.36
C ASN A 37 -15.59 -3.13 2.97
N ALA A 38 -15.67 -2.10 2.13
CA ALA A 38 -15.73 -0.70 2.58
C ALA A 38 -16.91 -0.42 3.54
N GLU A 39 -17.99 -1.17 3.44
CA GLU A 39 -19.18 -0.99 4.26
C GLU A 39 -19.03 -1.51 5.69
N ASP A 40 -18.01 -2.34 5.95
CA ASP A 40 -17.88 -3.08 7.20
C ASP A 40 -16.97 -2.40 8.22
N TYR A 41 -16.38 -1.25 7.88
CA TYR A 41 -15.43 -0.59 8.77
C TYR A 41 -15.52 0.93 8.70
N GLU A 42 -14.98 1.57 9.73
CA GLU A 42 -14.77 3.02 9.78
C GLU A 42 -13.30 3.30 10.08
N GLY A 43 -12.79 4.41 9.56
CA GLY A 43 -11.37 4.73 9.61
C GLY A 43 -10.60 4.07 8.48
N GLY A 44 -9.30 3.94 8.64
CA GLY A 44 -8.45 3.27 7.66
C GLY A 44 -8.31 3.98 6.33
N GLU A 45 -8.63 5.27 6.26
CA GLU A 45 -8.49 6.06 5.05
C GLU A 45 -7.03 6.25 4.68
N LEU A 46 -6.77 6.38 3.39
CA LEU A 46 -5.46 6.70 2.85
C LEU A 46 -5.27 8.22 2.80
N ARG A 47 -4.12 8.68 3.20
CA ARG A 47 -3.74 10.10 3.17
C ARG A 47 -2.37 10.26 2.56
N PHE A 48 -2.18 11.33 1.77
CA PHE A 48 -0.89 11.72 1.21
C PHE A 48 -0.45 13.03 1.86
N PRO A 49 0.38 12.98 2.94
CA PRO A 49 0.67 14.17 3.75
C PRO A 49 1.33 15.32 2.98
N GLU A 50 2.08 15.00 1.93
CA GLU A 50 2.74 16.03 1.11
C GLU A 50 1.76 16.83 0.23
N PHE A 51 0.53 16.35 0.08
CA PHE A 51 -0.49 16.97 -0.78
C PHE A 51 -1.70 17.50 -0.04
N GLY A 52 -1.68 17.48 1.30
CA GLY A 52 -2.75 18.05 2.11
C GLY A 52 -3.40 17.05 3.05
N ASP A 53 -4.63 17.38 3.50
CA ASP A 53 -5.33 16.63 4.53
C ASP A 53 -6.47 15.76 4.00
N SER A 54 -6.62 15.64 2.69
CA SER A 54 -7.68 14.83 2.09
C SER A 54 -7.53 13.36 2.47
N LEU A 55 -8.64 12.73 2.81
CA LEU A 55 -8.72 11.31 3.15
C LEU A 55 -9.44 10.57 2.03
N TYR A 56 -8.89 9.42 1.65
CA TYR A 56 -9.41 8.62 0.54
C TYR A 56 -9.86 7.26 1.05
N LYS A 57 -11.11 6.93 0.79
CA LYS A 57 -11.67 5.61 1.12
C LYS A 57 -12.44 5.12 -0.12
N PRO A 58 -11.83 4.29 -0.97
CA PRO A 58 -12.55 3.74 -2.11
C PRO A 58 -13.68 2.82 -1.65
N ALA A 59 -14.74 2.79 -2.43
CA ALA A 59 -15.83 1.84 -2.21
C ALA A 59 -15.35 0.41 -2.45
N THR A 60 -16.15 -0.56 -2.02
CA THR A 60 -15.85 -1.97 -2.29
C THR A 60 -15.76 -2.22 -3.80
N GLY A 61 -14.67 -2.86 -4.22
CA GLY A 61 -14.38 -3.11 -5.63
C GLY A 61 -13.68 -1.96 -6.33
N GLU A 62 -13.48 -0.81 -5.67
CA GLU A 62 -12.71 0.31 -6.21
C GLU A 62 -11.28 0.29 -5.70
N ALA A 63 -10.37 0.81 -6.51
CA ALA A 63 -8.95 0.85 -6.18
C ALA A 63 -8.41 2.27 -6.24
N ILE A 64 -7.36 2.51 -5.45
CA ILE A 64 -6.50 3.68 -5.59
C ILE A 64 -5.16 3.19 -6.12
N VAL A 65 -4.66 3.84 -7.17
CA VAL A 65 -3.32 3.60 -7.72
C VAL A 65 -2.51 4.88 -7.53
N PHE A 66 -1.32 4.75 -6.96
CA PHE A 66 -0.46 5.90 -6.72
C PHE A 66 1.02 5.54 -6.90
N SER A 67 1.84 6.56 -7.10
CA SER A 67 3.29 6.38 -7.23
C SER A 67 3.91 5.93 -5.91
N CYS A 68 4.79 4.94 -5.95
CA CYS A 68 5.53 4.48 -4.78
C CYS A 68 6.48 5.54 -4.21
N THR A 69 6.76 6.60 -4.96
CA THR A 69 7.55 7.74 -4.47
C THR A 69 6.76 8.65 -3.54
N LEU A 70 5.43 8.55 -3.53
CA LEU A 70 4.58 9.35 -2.66
C LEU A 70 4.64 8.85 -1.23
N MET A 71 4.85 9.77 -0.30
CA MET A 71 4.65 9.48 1.10
C MET A 71 3.15 9.29 1.33
N HIS A 72 2.79 8.20 1.98
CA HIS A 72 1.39 7.89 2.28
C HIS A 72 1.27 7.27 3.65
N GLU A 73 0.10 7.40 4.23
CA GLU A 73 -0.24 6.79 5.52
C GLU A 73 -1.66 6.25 5.49
N VAL A 74 -1.91 5.25 6.30
CA VAL A 74 -3.24 4.72 6.55
C VAL A 74 -3.67 5.20 7.92
N MET A 75 -4.81 5.87 7.96
CA MET A 75 -5.35 6.42 9.20
C MET A 75 -5.80 5.29 10.13
N PRO A 76 -5.86 5.55 11.46
CA PRO A 76 -6.29 4.53 12.41
C PRO A 76 -7.67 3.97 12.06
N MET A 77 -7.83 2.68 12.26
CA MET A 77 -9.14 2.03 12.17
C MET A 77 -9.97 2.42 13.39
N LEU A 78 -11.19 2.87 13.15
CA LEU A 78 -12.11 3.29 14.21
C LEU A 78 -13.11 2.19 14.58
N ARG A 79 -13.49 1.35 13.62
CA ARG A 79 -14.44 0.25 13.82
C ARG A 79 -14.25 -0.80 12.74
N GLY A 80 -14.38 -2.06 13.13
CA GLY A 80 -14.40 -3.19 12.22
C GLY A 80 -13.05 -3.63 11.71
N ARG A 81 -13.06 -4.36 10.61
CA ARG A 81 -11.88 -4.87 9.92
C ARG A 81 -11.92 -4.46 8.46
N ARG A 82 -10.78 -4.00 7.96
CA ARG A 82 -10.60 -3.67 6.55
C ARG A 82 -9.83 -4.77 5.86
N TYR A 83 -10.40 -5.29 4.78
CA TYR A 83 -9.71 -6.21 3.88
C TYR A 83 -9.39 -5.51 2.56
N THR A 84 -8.17 -5.66 2.09
CA THR A 84 -7.72 -5.02 0.87
C THR A 84 -6.76 -5.93 0.10
N LEU A 85 -6.80 -5.84 -1.22
CA LEU A 85 -5.78 -6.43 -2.07
C LEU A 85 -4.75 -5.37 -2.40
N LEU A 86 -3.49 -5.70 -2.15
CA LEU A 86 -2.34 -4.83 -2.42
C LEU A 86 -1.57 -5.39 -3.60
N SER A 87 -1.16 -4.52 -4.51
CA SER A 87 -0.32 -4.89 -5.64
C SER A 87 0.68 -3.78 -5.93
N PHE A 88 1.86 -4.16 -6.42
CA PHE A 88 2.90 -3.23 -6.82
C PHE A 88 3.25 -3.48 -8.28
N PHE A 89 3.43 -2.39 -9.02
CA PHE A 89 3.73 -2.44 -10.46
C PHE A 89 5.09 -1.81 -10.72
N HIS A 90 5.78 -2.33 -11.73
CA HIS A 90 7.06 -1.81 -12.18
C HIS A 90 7.16 -1.92 -13.71
N ASP A 91 8.02 -1.10 -14.31
CA ASP A 91 8.31 -1.16 -15.74
C ASP A 91 9.53 -2.06 -16.01
N ASP A 92 10.05 -2.04 -17.25
CA ASP A 92 11.20 -2.84 -17.64
C ASP A 92 12.45 -2.50 -16.82
N ALA A 93 12.69 -1.23 -16.52
CA ALA A 93 13.80 -0.81 -15.67
C ALA A 93 13.62 -1.34 -14.25
N GLY A 94 12.40 -1.27 -13.72
CA GLY A 94 12.05 -1.83 -12.42
C GLY A 94 12.22 -3.36 -12.40
N GLU A 95 11.91 -4.05 -13.49
CA GLU A 95 12.12 -5.49 -13.59
C GLU A 95 13.61 -5.86 -13.54
N GLU A 96 14.46 -5.07 -14.17
CA GLU A 96 15.92 -5.28 -14.07
C GLU A 96 16.42 -5.13 -12.64
N ILE A 97 15.94 -4.12 -11.92
CA ILE A 97 16.29 -3.90 -10.52
C ILE A 97 15.83 -5.07 -9.66
N ARG A 98 14.57 -5.51 -9.84
CA ARG A 98 14.00 -6.64 -9.12
C ARG A 98 14.77 -7.93 -9.40
N SER A 99 15.05 -8.21 -10.66
CA SER A 99 15.79 -9.40 -11.08
C SER A 99 17.19 -9.44 -10.50
N ALA A 100 17.88 -8.31 -10.50
CA ALA A 100 19.21 -8.21 -9.89
C ALA A 100 19.18 -8.51 -8.39
N TYR A 101 18.20 -7.94 -7.68
CA TYR A 101 18.01 -8.21 -6.25
C TYR A 101 17.70 -9.69 -5.99
N MET A 102 16.79 -10.28 -6.78
CA MET A 102 16.40 -11.68 -6.64
C MET A 102 17.55 -12.64 -6.96
N ARG A 103 18.40 -12.33 -7.95
CA ARG A 103 19.61 -13.10 -8.23
C ARG A 103 20.56 -13.09 -7.04
N GLY A 104 20.74 -11.92 -6.40
CA GLY A 104 21.55 -11.83 -5.19
C GLY A 104 21.01 -12.68 -4.06
N GLN A 105 19.70 -12.75 -3.88
CA GLN A 105 19.05 -13.62 -2.91
C GLN A 105 19.18 -15.09 -3.29
N GLY A 106 19.01 -15.42 -4.57
CA GLY A 106 19.09 -16.79 -5.06
C GLY A 106 20.50 -17.39 -4.99
N ALA A 107 21.52 -16.56 -4.91
CA ALA A 107 22.93 -17.01 -4.78
C ALA A 107 23.29 -17.46 -3.36
N ARG A 108 22.38 -17.34 -2.44
CA ARG A 108 22.54 -17.72 -1.02
C ARG A 108 22.05 -19.16 -0.76
#